data_2c85c504932f0f6a2662784b7582fca9
#
_entry.id   2c85c504932f0f6a2662784b7582fca9
#
_cell.length_a   1.000
_cell.length_b   1.000
_cell.length_c   1.000
_cell.angle_alpha   90.00
_cell.angle_beta   90.00
_cell.angle_gamma   90.00
#
_symmetry.space_group_name_H-M   'P 1'
#
loop_
_entity.id
_entity.type
_entity.pdbx_description
1 polymer ?
#
loop_
_entity_poly.entity_id
_entity_poly.type
_entity_poly.pdbx_seq_one_letter_code
_entity_poly.pdbx_strand_id
1 'polypeptide(L)'
;MTFFSFAPMITVTKITDLRDLDAAFTIREQVFVGEQNVPADLEYDQHDRLATTRHYLARVDGQPAGAARWRPTDNGVKLERFAVLSSFRNQGVGEALVHQVVADVRAEAPDAAQVYLHAQLRAIPLYERTGFQKAGDMFEEADIQHYKMVLAK
;
A
#
# COMPACT_ATOMS: atom_id res chain seq x y z
N MET A 1 -2.14 14.49 39.52
CA MET A 1 -1.26 14.29 38.35
C MET A 1 -2.10 14.17 37.10
N THR A 2 -1.82 14.98 36.11
CA THR A 2 -2.56 14.97 34.85
C THR A 2 -1.81 14.10 33.84
N PHE A 3 -2.48 13.09 33.30
CA PHE A 3 -1.92 12.26 32.24
C PHE A 3 -2.37 12.79 30.90
N PHE A 4 -1.41 13.05 30.03
CA PHE A 4 -1.72 13.44 28.65
C PHE A 4 -1.59 12.21 27.76
N SER A 5 -2.68 11.89 27.04
CA SER A 5 -2.66 10.86 26.01
C SER A 5 -2.50 11.55 24.66
N PHE A 6 -1.44 11.21 23.95
CA PHE A 6 -1.19 11.72 22.61
C PHE A 6 -1.58 10.65 21.60
N ALA A 7 -2.33 11.05 20.56
CA ALA A 7 -2.57 10.18 19.43
C ALA A 7 -1.22 9.86 18.75
N PRO A 8 -1.03 8.61 18.25
CA PRO A 8 0.18 8.28 17.50
C PRO A 8 0.35 9.20 16.30
N MET A 9 1.58 9.64 16.06
CA MET A 9 1.90 10.44 14.88
C MET A 9 2.24 9.50 13.73
N ILE A 10 1.40 9.53 12.69
CA ILE A 10 1.62 8.75 11.48
C ILE A 10 2.20 9.65 10.41
N THR A 11 3.34 9.26 9.85
CA THR A 11 3.95 9.94 8.71
C THR A 11 4.12 8.97 7.56
N VAL A 12 3.89 9.45 6.33
CA VAL A 12 4.08 8.65 5.12
C VAL A 12 5.01 9.43 4.19
N THR A 13 6.10 8.79 3.78
CA THR A 13 7.09 9.41 2.89
C THR A 13 7.31 8.56 1.65
N LYS A 14 7.48 9.24 0.50
CA LYS A 14 7.98 8.59 -0.71
C LYS A 14 9.45 8.28 -0.48
N ILE A 15 9.84 7.05 -0.74
CA ILE A 15 11.20 6.57 -0.45
C ILE A 15 12.17 7.13 -1.47
N THR A 16 13.29 7.68 -0.98
CA THR A 16 14.36 8.23 -1.80
C THR A 16 15.72 7.60 -1.54
N ASP A 17 15.84 6.71 -0.52
CA ASP A 17 17.10 6.09 -0.17
C ASP A 17 16.96 4.58 0.05
N LEU A 18 18.10 3.87 0.01
CA LEU A 18 18.10 2.41 0.12
C LEU A 18 17.75 1.91 1.52
N ARG A 19 18.04 2.67 2.56
CA ARG A 19 17.73 2.28 3.93
C ARG A 19 16.21 2.17 4.12
N ASP A 20 15.46 3.17 3.66
CA ASP A 20 14.01 3.17 3.75
C ASP A 20 13.39 2.11 2.83
N LEU A 21 14.01 1.86 1.68
CA LEU A 21 13.57 0.80 0.78
C LEU A 21 13.74 -0.58 1.44
N ASP A 22 14.85 -0.83 2.11
CA ASP A 22 15.06 -2.06 2.86
C ASP A 22 14.04 -2.23 3.99
N ALA A 23 13.71 -1.14 4.68
CA ALA A 23 12.67 -1.16 5.72
C ALA A 23 11.30 -1.53 5.12
N ALA A 24 10.95 -0.97 3.97
CA ALA A 24 9.70 -1.30 3.28
C ALA A 24 9.68 -2.78 2.86
N PHE A 25 10.76 -3.30 2.32
CA PHE A 25 10.85 -4.71 1.93
C PHE A 25 10.73 -5.64 3.14
N THR A 26 11.33 -5.28 4.27
CA THR A 26 11.23 -6.07 5.51
C THR A 26 9.77 -6.13 5.97
N ILE A 27 9.03 -5.02 5.92
CA ILE A 27 7.62 -4.98 6.27
C ILE A 27 6.82 -5.89 5.34
N ARG A 28 7.04 -5.79 4.04
CA ARG A 28 6.35 -6.61 3.04
C ARG A 28 6.63 -8.10 3.25
N GLU A 29 7.86 -8.45 3.55
CA GLU A 29 8.23 -9.85 3.82
C GLU A 29 7.48 -10.37 5.04
N GLN A 30 7.45 -9.63 6.13
CA GLN A 30 6.73 -10.05 7.33
C GLN A 30 5.24 -10.22 7.10
N VAL A 31 4.61 -9.34 6.35
CA VAL A 31 3.17 -9.38 6.09
C VAL A 31 2.81 -10.40 5.02
N PHE A 32 3.42 -10.32 3.85
CA PHE A 32 2.99 -11.16 2.73
C PHE A 32 3.59 -12.56 2.78
N VAL A 33 4.87 -12.68 3.08
CA VAL A 33 5.53 -13.98 3.14
C VAL A 33 5.29 -14.66 4.49
N GLY A 34 5.51 -13.93 5.58
CA GLY A 34 5.39 -14.47 6.92
C GLY A 34 3.97 -14.75 7.36
N GLU A 35 3.05 -13.79 7.21
CA GLU A 35 1.67 -13.96 7.67
C GLU A 35 0.77 -14.60 6.63
N GLN A 36 0.88 -14.22 5.34
CA GLN A 36 -0.04 -14.64 4.29
C GLN A 36 0.48 -15.80 3.46
N ASN A 37 1.69 -16.27 3.72
CA ASN A 37 2.30 -17.41 3.02
C ASN A 37 2.45 -17.22 1.51
N VAL A 38 2.58 -15.98 1.05
CA VAL A 38 2.89 -15.71 -0.34
C VAL A 38 4.34 -16.14 -0.61
N PRO A 39 4.61 -16.91 -1.67
CA PRO A 39 5.98 -17.26 -2.01
C PRO A 39 6.85 -16.01 -2.21
N ALA A 40 8.07 -16.02 -1.68
CA ALA A 40 8.96 -14.86 -1.75
C ALA A 40 9.24 -14.42 -3.20
N ASP A 41 9.32 -15.37 -4.13
CA ASP A 41 9.56 -15.10 -5.55
C ASP A 41 8.35 -14.44 -6.25
N LEU A 42 7.16 -14.51 -5.67
CA LEU A 42 5.98 -13.79 -6.16
C LEU A 42 5.86 -12.41 -5.49
N GLU A 43 6.34 -12.27 -4.26
CA GLU A 43 6.24 -11.01 -3.52
C GLU A 43 7.25 -9.98 -4.02
N TYR A 44 8.52 -10.38 -4.15
CA TYR A 44 9.56 -9.55 -4.74
C TYR A 44 9.58 -9.78 -6.25
N ASP A 45 9.31 -8.75 -7.03
CA ASP A 45 9.23 -8.86 -8.47
C ASP A 45 10.15 -7.83 -9.16
N GLN A 46 10.22 -7.93 -10.48
CA GLN A 46 11.08 -7.05 -11.28
C GLN A 46 10.68 -5.57 -11.18
N HIS A 47 9.41 -5.28 -10.85
CA HIS A 47 8.94 -3.90 -10.75
C HIS A 47 9.53 -3.17 -9.56
N ASP A 48 9.99 -3.88 -8.54
CA ASP A 48 10.57 -3.25 -7.35
C ASP A 48 11.82 -2.42 -7.66
N ARG A 49 12.53 -2.75 -8.72
CA ARG A 49 13.79 -2.09 -9.07
C ARG A 49 13.67 -1.10 -10.22
N LEU A 50 12.47 -0.92 -10.78
CA LEU A 50 12.27 0.01 -11.88
C LEU A 50 12.20 1.44 -11.37
N ALA A 51 12.83 2.36 -12.10
CA ALA A 51 12.82 3.78 -11.76
C ALA A 51 11.42 4.40 -11.79
N THR A 52 10.48 3.79 -12.52
CA THR A 52 9.09 4.26 -12.61
C THR A 52 8.22 3.79 -11.46
N THR A 53 8.68 2.84 -10.64
CA THR A 53 7.96 2.39 -9.46
C THR A 53 8.24 3.33 -8.29
N ARG A 54 7.17 3.76 -7.61
CA ARG A 54 7.26 4.63 -6.43
C ARG A 54 6.99 3.80 -5.19
N HIS A 55 7.90 3.86 -4.22
CA HIS A 55 7.79 3.15 -2.95
C HIS A 55 7.53 4.12 -1.81
N TYR A 56 6.79 3.67 -0.81
CA TYR A 56 6.40 4.47 0.35
C TYR A 56 6.69 3.74 1.64
N LEU A 57 7.06 4.51 2.65
CA LEU A 57 7.24 4.00 4.01
C LEU A 57 6.39 4.83 4.96
N ALA A 58 5.54 4.15 5.73
CA ALA A 58 4.79 4.77 6.82
C ALA A 58 5.49 4.50 8.14
N ARG A 59 5.54 5.53 8.98
CA ARG A 59 6.08 5.43 10.33
C ARG A 59 5.03 5.85 11.36
N VAL A 60 5.05 5.18 12.50
CA VAL A 60 4.25 5.57 13.66
C VAL A 60 5.23 5.98 14.75
N ASP A 61 5.17 7.23 15.17
CA ASP A 61 6.12 7.81 16.15
C ASP A 61 7.58 7.53 15.79
N GLY A 62 7.89 7.62 14.49
CA GLY A 62 9.23 7.42 13.95
C GLY A 62 9.61 5.98 13.63
N GLN A 63 8.78 4.99 13.99
CA GLN A 63 9.08 3.57 13.75
C GLN A 63 8.44 3.08 12.45
N PRO A 64 9.18 2.34 11.61
CA PRO A 64 8.60 1.76 10.40
C PRO A 64 7.40 0.87 10.73
N ALA A 65 6.28 1.11 10.06
CA ALA A 65 5.00 0.48 10.38
C ALA A 65 4.27 -0.07 9.17
N GLY A 66 4.47 0.52 8.00
CA GLY A 66 3.77 0.11 6.79
C GLY A 66 4.50 0.48 5.53
N ALA A 67 4.11 -0.14 4.43
CA ALA A 67 4.70 0.08 3.11
C ALA A 67 3.63 0.04 2.03
N ALA A 68 3.95 0.64 0.89
CA ALA A 68 3.11 0.60 -0.30
C ALA A 68 3.96 0.93 -1.53
N ARG A 69 3.46 0.57 -2.71
CA ARG A 69 4.08 1.03 -3.97
C ARG A 69 3.00 1.31 -5.00
N TRP A 70 3.35 2.09 -6.01
CA TRP A 70 2.54 2.21 -7.22
C TRP A 70 3.45 2.27 -8.44
N ARG A 71 2.91 1.90 -9.56
CA ARG A 71 3.63 1.90 -10.84
C ARG A 71 2.68 2.16 -12.00
N PRO A 72 3.17 2.78 -13.09
CA PRO A 72 2.41 2.86 -14.33
C PRO A 72 2.31 1.48 -14.98
N THR A 73 1.16 1.21 -15.62
CA THR A 73 0.90 0.00 -16.39
C THR A 73 0.22 0.38 -17.70
N ASP A 74 0.04 -0.59 -18.59
CA ASP A 74 -0.68 -0.36 -19.84
C ASP A 74 -2.14 0.07 -19.60
N ASN A 75 -2.69 -0.27 -18.44
CA ASN A 75 -4.08 0.02 -18.08
C ASN A 75 -4.25 1.31 -17.27
N GLY A 76 -3.17 1.96 -16.87
CA GLY A 76 -3.20 3.16 -16.03
C GLY A 76 -2.14 3.12 -14.95
N VAL A 77 -2.53 3.47 -13.72
CA VAL A 77 -1.65 3.40 -12.55
C VAL A 77 -2.16 2.33 -11.60
N LYS A 78 -1.30 1.39 -11.25
CA LYS A 78 -1.63 0.31 -10.32
C LYS A 78 -1.00 0.55 -8.95
N LEU A 79 -1.83 0.56 -7.92
CA LEU A 79 -1.41 0.59 -6.52
C LEU A 79 -1.26 -0.85 -6.03
N GLU A 80 -0.15 -1.14 -5.34
CA GLU A 80 0.20 -2.50 -4.94
C GLU A 80 0.95 -2.52 -3.62
N ARG A 81 0.99 -3.71 -2.99
CA ARG A 81 1.88 -4.01 -1.86
C ARG A 81 1.62 -3.13 -0.65
N PHE A 82 0.34 -2.80 -0.38
CA PHE A 82 -0.03 -2.14 0.86
C PHE A 82 0.05 -3.13 2.01
N ALA A 83 0.93 -2.85 2.95
CA ALA A 83 1.18 -3.72 4.10
C ALA A 83 1.35 -2.91 5.36
N VAL A 84 0.74 -3.36 6.45
CA VAL A 84 0.88 -2.76 7.78
C VAL A 84 1.29 -3.87 8.74
N LEU A 85 2.34 -3.64 9.52
CA LEU A 85 2.78 -4.60 10.53
C LEU A 85 1.66 -4.82 11.57
N SER A 86 1.53 -6.06 12.04
CA SER A 86 0.44 -6.45 12.94
C SER A 86 0.34 -5.57 14.19
N SER A 87 1.47 -5.17 14.75
CA SER A 87 1.51 -4.31 15.95
C SER A 87 1.01 -2.89 15.71
N PHE A 88 0.90 -2.46 14.46
CA PHE A 88 0.46 -1.11 14.10
C PHE A 88 -0.90 -1.08 13.40
N ARG A 89 -1.61 -2.20 13.33
CA ARG A 89 -2.93 -2.27 12.69
C ARG A 89 -4.00 -1.57 13.53
N ASN A 90 -5.08 -1.16 12.86
CA ASN A 90 -6.23 -0.48 13.46
C ASN A 90 -5.89 0.88 14.06
N GLN A 91 -4.82 1.52 13.57
CA GLN A 91 -4.39 2.85 14.00
C GLN A 91 -4.46 3.89 12.88
N GLY A 92 -4.94 3.50 11.69
CA GLY A 92 -5.05 4.41 10.55
C GLY A 92 -3.84 4.44 9.61
N VAL A 93 -2.88 3.53 9.77
CA VAL A 93 -1.66 3.51 8.94
C VAL A 93 -1.99 3.19 7.48
N GLY A 94 -2.82 2.17 7.23
CA GLY A 94 -3.23 1.81 5.88
C GLY A 94 -3.95 2.95 5.17
N GLU A 95 -4.87 3.62 5.86
CA GLU A 95 -5.59 4.75 5.31
C GLU A 95 -4.65 5.91 4.99
N ALA A 96 -3.69 6.22 5.87
CA ALA A 96 -2.70 7.25 5.63
C ALA A 96 -1.84 6.94 4.40
N LEU A 97 -1.43 5.67 4.22
CA LEU A 97 -0.72 5.23 3.02
C LEU A 97 -1.53 5.46 1.75
N VAL A 98 -2.80 5.06 1.75
CA VAL A 98 -3.67 5.22 0.57
C VAL A 98 -3.83 6.70 0.24
N HIS A 99 -4.11 7.56 1.23
CA HIS A 99 -4.27 8.99 1.01
C HIS A 99 -3.03 9.63 0.38
N GLN A 100 -1.85 9.31 0.91
CA GLN A 100 -0.61 9.88 0.38
C GLN A 100 -0.32 9.38 -1.03
N VAL A 101 -0.48 8.09 -1.27
CA VAL A 101 -0.26 7.51 -2.59
C VAL A 101 -1.22 8.12 -3.62
N VAL A 102 -2.50 8.23 -3.30
CA VAL A 102 -3.49 8.80 -4.21
C VAL A 102 -3.15 10.26 -4.52
N ALA A 103 -2.77 11.05 -3.51
CA ALA A 103 -2.38 12.44 -3.73
C ALA A 103 -1.19 12.55 -4.68
N ASP A 104 -0.18 11.70 -4.49
CA ASP A 104 1.01 11.71 -5.34
C ASP A 104 0.70 11.23 -6.77
N VAL A 105 -0.13 10.21 -6.92
CA VAL A 105 -0.55 9.72 -8.25
C VAL A 105 -1.29 10.82 -9.00
N ARG A 106 -2.19 11.54 -8.34
CA ARG A 106 -2.91 12.65 -8.98
C ARG A 106 -1.99 13.79 -9.41
N ALA A 107 -0.91 14.02 -8.65
CA ALA A 107 0.08 15.03 -8.99
C ALA A 107 1.05 14.58 -10.09
N GLU A 108 1.49 13.32 -10.05
CA GLU A 108 2.52 12.80 -10.98
C GLU A 108 1.93 12.21 -12.26
N ALA A 109 0.72 11.68 -12.21
CA ALA A 109 0.07 11.02 -13.35
C ALA A 109 -1.40 11.48 -13.51
N PRO A 110 -1.62 12.80 -13.70
CA PRO A 110 -2.98 13.34 -13.76
C PRO A 110 -3.79 12.83 -14.97
N ASP A 111 -3.10 12.36 -16.01
CA ASP A 111 -3.74 11.88 -17.24
C ASP A 111 -3.87 10.35 -17.29
N ALA A 112 -3.62 9.65 -16.20
CA ALA A 112 -3.79 8.21 -16.15
C ALA A 112 -5.23 7.81 -16.49
N ALA A 113 -5.40 6.81 -17.36
CA ALA A 113 -6.71 6.35 -17.80
C ALA A 113 -7.55 5.86 -16.61
N GLN A 114 -6.90 5.20 -15.65
CA GLN A 114 -7.51 4.80 -14.40
C GLN A 114 -6.44 4.62 -13.32
N VAL A 115 -6.85 4.74 -12.07
CA VAL A 115 -6.05 4.37 -10.90
C VAL A 115 -6.73 3.18 -10.27
N TYR A 116 -6.04 2.06 -10.15
CA TYR A 116 -6.66 0.81 -9.75
C TYR A 116 -5.74 -0.02 -8.86
N LEU A 117 -6.34 -1.02 -8.22
CA LEU A 117 -5.64 -1.97 -7.39
C LEU A 117 -6.38 -3.31 -7.37
N HIS A 118 -5.68 -4.34 -6.90
CA HIS A 118 -6.27 -5.65 -6.62
C HIS A 118 -6.36 -5.80 -5.11
N ALA A 119 -7.58 -5.72 -4.58
CA ALA A 119 -7.82 -5.71 -3.14
C ALA A 119 -8.14 -7.11 -2.63
N GLN A 120 -7.42 -7.55 -1.60
CA GLN A 120 -7.85 -8.72 -0.83
C GLN A 120 -9.19 -8.42 -0.17
N LEU A 121 -10.04 -9.43 0.00
CA LEU A 121 -11.41 -9.23 0.47
C LEU A 121 -11.48 -8.43 1.78
N ARG A 122 -10.60 -8.73 2.75
CA ARG A 122 -10.60 -8.04 4.04
C ARG A 122 -10.18 -6.57 3.96
N ALA A 123 -9.53 -6.15 2.89
CA ALA A 123 -9.08 -4.78 2.70
C ALA A 123 -10.11 -3.92 1.95
N ILE A 124 -11.15 -4.51 1.38
CA ILE A 124 -12.17 -3.80 0.61
C ILE A 124 -12.76 -2.62 1.37
N PRO A 125 -13.16 -2.75 2.66
CA PRO A 125 -13.73 -1.62 3.40
C PRO A 125 -12.78 -0.41 3.47
N LEU A 126 -11.48 -0.64 3.63
CA LEU A 126 -10.49 0.43 3.63
C LEU A 126 -10.49 1.18 2.29
N TYR A 127 -10.46 0.45 1.19
CA TYR A 127 -10.42 1.08 -0.13
C TYR A 127 -11.73 1.76 -0.47
N GLU A 128 -12.86 1.20 -0.07
CA GLU A 128 -14.17 1.85 -0.26
C GLU A 128 -14.23 3.20 0.47
N ARG A 129 -13.72 3.24 1.71
CA ARG A 129 -13.66 4.50 2.49
C ARG A 129 -12.75 5.55 1.86
N THR A 130 -11.78 5.12 1.06
CA THR A 130 -10.79 6.02 0.44
C THR A 130 -11.09 6.34 -1.02
N GLY A 131 -12.29 5.97 -1.52
CA GLY A 131 -12.78 6.41 -2.83
C GLY A 131 -12.68 5.39 -3.94
N PHE A 132 -12.37 4.12 -3.64
CA PHE A 132 -12.32 3.05 -4.63
C PHE A 132 -13.62 2.28 -4.69
N GLN A 133 -13.94 1.76 -5.87
CA GLN A 133 -15.13 0.94 -6.11
C GLN A 133 -14.72 -0.35 -6.79
N LYS A 134 -15.42 -1.45 -6.46
CA LYS A 134 -15.21 -2.74 -7.12
C LYS A 134 -15.51 -2.63 -8.61
N ALA A 135 -14.70 -3.31 -9.41
CA ALA A 135 -14.88 -3.40 -10.86
C ALA A 135 -14.67 -4.85 -11.30
N GLY A 136 -15.75 -5.51 -11.77
CA GLY A 136 -15.70 -6.89 -12.23
C GLY A 136 -15.87 -7.92 -11.14
N ASP A 137 -15.59 -9.18 -11.47
CA ASP A 137 -15.83 -10.32 -10.62
C ASP A 137 -14.63 -10.62 -9.72
N MET A 138 -14.88 -11.35 -8.64
CA MET A 138 -13.84 -11.84 -7.76
C MET A 138 -12.88 -12.78 -8.52
N PHE A 139 -11.59 -12.71 -8.21
CA PHE A 139 -10.56 -13.56 -8.80
C PHE A 139 -9.53 -13.96 -7.75
N GLU A 140 -8.71 -14.96 -8.07
CA GLU A 140 -7.61 -15.38 -7.20
C GLU A 140 -6.27 -14.89 -7.72
N GLU A 141 -5.41 -14.45 -6.79
CA GLU A 141 -4.04 -14.04 -7.06
C GLU A 141 -3.19 -14.50 -5.87
N ALA A 142 -2.12 -15.28 -6.12
CA ALA A 142 -1.30 -15.89 -5.06
C ALA A 142 -2.15 -16.69 -4.06
N ASP A 143 -3.15 -17.43 -4.56
CA ASP A 143 -4.10 -18.23 -3.77
C ASP A 143 -4.94 -17.42 -2.78
N ILE A 144 -5.07 -16.13 -2.98
CA ILE A 144 -5.88 -15.22 -2.16
C ILE A 144 -6.97 -14.61 -3.04
N GLN A 145 -8.19 -14.53 -2.51
CA GLN A 145 -9.32 -13.94 -3.23
C GLN A 145 -9.21 -12.42 -3.24
N HIS A 146 -9.42 -11.85 -4.43
CA HIS A 146 -9.30 -10.40 -4.68
C HIS A 146 -10.46 -9.86 -5.50
N TYR A 147 -10.65 -8.54 -5.41
CA TYR A 147 -11.41 -7.76 -6.38
C TYR A 147 -10.52 -6.67 -6.97
N LYS A 148 -10.66 -6.42 -8.27
CA LYS A 148 -10.15 -5.18 -8.83
C LYS A 148 -11.00 -4.04 -8.29
N MET A 149 -10.33 -2.96 -7.87
CA MET A 149 -11.01 -1.73 -7.44
C MET A 149 -10.43 -0.55 -8.19
N VAL A 150 -11.28 0.41 -8.52
CA VAL A 150 -10.91 1.58 -9.31
C VAL A 150 -11.25 2.84 -8.52
N LEU A 151 -10.32 3.80 -8.53
CA LEU A 151 -10.54 5.08 -7.88
C LEU A 151 -11.62 5.88 -8.61
N ALA A 152 -12.61 6.37 -7.88
CA ALA A 152 -13.66 7.22 -8.44
C ALA A 152 -13.07 8.56 -8.85
N LYS A 153 -13.52 9.08 -9.97
CA LYS A 153 -13.08 10.39 -10.49
C LYS A 153 -13.71 11.55 -9.73
#